data_139b722cfe5f0388dfecf1f5463b690b
#
_entry.id   139b722cfe5f0388dfecf1f5463b690b
#
_cell.length_a   1.000
_cell.length_b   1.000
_cell.length_c   1.000
_cell.angle_alpha   90.00
_cell.angle_beta   90.00
_cell.angle_gamma   90.00
#
_symmetry.space_group_name_H-M   'P 1'
#
loop_
_entity.id
_entity.type
_entity.pdbx_description
1 polymer ?
#
loop_
_entity_poly.entity_id
_entity_poly.type
_entity_poly.pdbx_seq_one_letter_code
_entity_poly.pdbx_strand_id
1 'polypeptide(L)'
;MAKEFAQAPVIGSQRVSKNAEGAGSHAKVYFTRHIDAEHLIKLYDLINESIYGKVAIKLHTGEKHGPNILPRELVKALQQQIPNSTIVETNTLYQGDRYTTEGHLETLKVNGWTFCPVDIMDAEGTVNLPVRHGKHFKEVSMGKNIVNYDSMLVLTHFKGHAMGGFGGSMKNIAIGCADGRIGKAQVHGVDKDNLPTDWNVWPGKEQLMEQMAESAKATIDFFGKHIVYINVLRRMSVDCDCAGVSAAEPTIPDIGILASTDILAIDQASVDLVYAKESNHDLVERMESRHGLHQLTAMRELKMGNDKYELIELD
;
A
#
# COMPACT_ATOMS: atom_id res chain seq x y z
N MET A 1 -31.18 1.93 22.12
CA MET A 1 -29.86 1.71 22.73
C MET A 1 -28.85 2.16 21.71
N ALA A 2 -28.30 3.37 21.88
CA ALA A 2 -27.25 3.90 20.99
C ALA A 2 -25.95 3.11 21.27
N LYS A 3 -25.41 2.47 20.27
CA LYS A 3 -24.08 1.90 20.35
C LYS A 3 -23.08 3.06 20.35
N GLU A 4 -22.31 3.17 21.42
CA GLU A 4 -21.12 4.02 21.46
C GLU A 4 -20.18 3.56 20.34
N PHE A 5 -20.07 4.40 19.31
CA PHE A 5 -19.00 4.27 18.35
C PHE A 5 -17.70 4.67 19.05
N ALA A 6 -16.69 3.84 18.94
CA ALA A 6 -15.36 4.18 19.41
C ALA A 6 -14.98 5.53 18.78
N GLN A 7 -14.62 6.49 19.61
CA GLN A 7 -14.22 7.82 19.15
C GLN A 7 -13.07 7.67 18.17
N ALA A 8 -13.23 8.30 17.00
CA ALA A 8 -12.14 8.47 16.05
C ALA A 8 -10.90 9.04 16.78
N PRO A 9 -9.70 8.63 16.42
CA PRO A 9 -8.49 9.16 17.04
C PRO A 9 -8.53 10.69 16.92
N VAL A 10 -8.51 11.37 18.06
CA VAL A 10 -8.45 12.83 18.10
C VAL A 10 -7.10 13.23 17.51
N ILE A 11 -7.15 13.89 16.37
CA ILE A 11 -5.98 14.55 15.81
C ILE A 11 -5.60 15.66 16.75
N GLY A 12 -4.71 15.35 17.65
CA GLY A 12 -3.97 16.37 18.34
C GLY A 12 -2.92 16.91 17.39
N SER A 13 -3.09 18.12 16.89
CA SER A 13 -1.99 18.95 16.47
C SER A 13 -1.10 19.19 17.69
N GLN A 14 -0.39 18.17 18.10
CA GLN A 14 0.64 18.32 19.12
C GLN A 14 1.89 18.84 18.41
N ARG A 15 2.00 20.17 18.36
CA ARG A 15 3.32 20.78 18.55
C ARG A 15 3.89 20.10 19.79
N VAL A 16 4.89 19.24 19.58
CA VAL A 16 5.57 18.54 20.66
C VAL A 16 6.06 19.58 21.65
N SER A 17 5.43 19.71 22.79
CA SER A 17 6.02 20.38 23.93
C SER A 17 7.21 19.52 24.37
N LYS A 18 8.38 20.10 24.37
CA LYS A 18 9.59 19.52 24.95
C LYS A 18 9.29 19.27 26.45
N ASN A 19 8.95 18.06 26.80
CA ASN A 19 9.08 17.45 28.14
C ASN A 19 8.19 16.22 28.24
N ALA A 20 8.74 15.06 27.89
CA ALA A 20 8.31 13.77 28.43
C ALA A 20 9.49 12.80 28.31
N GLU A 21 10.18 12.62 29.41
CA GLU A 21 11.13 11.54 29.61
C GLU A 21 10.37 10.21 29.66
N GLY A 22 10.83 9.23 28.87
CA GLY A 22 10.31 7.85 28.88
C GLY A 22 9.72 7.41 27.54
N ALA A 23 10.52 7.36 26.46
CA ALA A 23 9.97 7.14 25.15
C ALA A 23 10.79 6.16 24.30
N GLY A 24 10.12 5.18 23.77
CA GLY A 24 10.49 4.65 22.47
C GLY A 24 10.45 5.82 21.45
N SER A 25 11.46 5.94 20.60
CA SER A 25 11.54 7.03 19.61
C SER A 25 10.31 6.99 18.69
N HIS A 26 9.64 8.13 18.49
CA HIS A 26 8.58 8.25 17.50
C HIS A 26 9.13 8.00 16.10
N ALA A 27 8.38 7.31 15.27
CA ALA A 27 8.72 7.19 13.87
C ALA A 27 8.56 8.55 13.16
N LYS A 28 9.44 8.85 12.21
CA LYS A 28 9.31 10.08 11.42
C LYS A 28 8.46 9.82 10.19
N VAL A 29 7.50 10.70 9.95
CA VAL A 29 6.71 10.75 8.72
C VAL A 29 6.88 12.15 8.13
N TYR A 30 7.50 12.23 6.97
CA TYR A 30 7.66 13.47 6.23
C TYR A 30 6.42 13.71 5.37
N PHE A 31 5.98 14.95 5.29
CA PHE A 31 4.75 15.32 4.59
C PHE A 31 4.92 16.61 3.79
N THR A 32 4.32 16.67 2.62
CA THR A 32 4.14 17.89 1.82
C THR A 32 2.74 17.94 1.22
N ARG A 33 2.17 19.15 1.09
CA ARG A 33 0.90 19.36 0.40
C ARG A 33 1.06 19.41 -1.12
N HIS A 34 2.28 19.61 -1.60
CA HIS A 34 2.60 19.69 -3.02
C HIS A 34 2.71 18.30 -3.64
N ILE A 35 1.88 18.04 -4.65
CA ILE A 35 1.86 16.77 -5.39
C ILE A 35 2.52 17.00 -6.74
N ASP A 36 3.82 17.13 -6.74
CA ASP A 36 4.66 17.32 -7.92
C ASP A 36 5.97 16.53 -7.82
N ALA A 37 6.71 16.51 -8.93
CA ALA A 37 7.94 15.72 -9.02
C ALA A 37 9.04 16.22 -8.08
N GLU A 38 9.18 17.54 -7.90
CA GLU A 38 10.22 18.12 -7.04
C GLU A 38 10.04 17.69 -5.58
N HIS A 39 8.81 17.81 -5.07
CA HIS A 39 8.50 17.46 -3.69
C HIS A 39 8.51 15.94 -3.45
N LEU A 40 8.07 15.14 -4.43
CA LEU A 40 8.17 13.69 -4.36
C LEU A 40 9.62 13.22 -4.26
N ILE A 41 10.52 13.80 -5.06
CA ILE A 41 11.95 13.50 -5.03
C ILE A 41 12.55 13.94 -3.70
N LYS A 42 12.25 15.15 -3.20
CA LYS A 42 12.71 15.62 -1.88
C LYS A 42 12.30 14.66 -0.76
N LEU A 43 11.07 14.17 -0.78
CA LEU A 43 10.60 13.19 0.21
C LEU A 43 11.38 11.87 0.11
N TYR A 44 11.61 11.37 -1.09
CA TYR A 44 12.41 10.17 -1.30
C TYR A 44 13.84 10.33 -0.76
N ASP A 45 14.45 11.47 -0.99
CA ASP A 45 15.83 11.77 -0.54
C ASP A 45 15.96 11.74 1.00
N LEU A 46 14.87 11.99 1.73
CA LEU A 46 14.86 11.94 3.20
C LEU A 46 14.78 10.51 3.77
N ILE A 47 14.42 9.52 2.96
CA ILE A 47 14.18 8.15 3.42
C ILE A 47 15.03 7.09 2.71
N ASN A 48 15.83 7.46 1.71
CA ASN A 48 16.51 6.52 0.82
C ASN A 48 17.88 6.02 1.31
N GLU A 49 18.33 6.39 2.50
CA GLU A 49 19.66 6.05 3.02
C GLU A 49 19.97 4.55 2.98
N SER A 50 18.97 3.71 3.21
CA SER A 50 19.13 2.25 3.20
C SER A 50 18.89 1.57 1.85
N ILE A 51 18.53 2.33 0.82
CA ILE A 51 18.24 1.81 -0.52
C ILE A 51 19.52 1.61 -1.30
N TYR A 52 19.69 0.43 -1.88
CA TYR A 52 20.88 0.07 -2.66
C TYR A 52 20.58 -1.03 -3.69
N GLY A 53 21.53 -1.27 -4.59
CA GLY A 53 21.51 -2.40 -5.52
C GLY A 53 20.40 -2.33 -6.54
N LYS A 54 19.77 -3.45 -6.81
CA LYS A 54 18.61 -3.55 -7.70
C LYS A 54 17.34 -3.21 -6.92
N VAL A 55 16.65 -2.16 -7.32
CA VAL A 55 15.51 -1.59 -6.58
C VAL A 55 14.19 -1.94 -7.23
N ALA A 56 13.30 -2.57 -6.48
CA ALA A 56 11.91 -2.75 -6.87
C ALA A 56 11.10 -1.50 -6.50
N ILE A 57 10.42 -0.90 -7.46
CA ILE A 57 9.41 0.13 -7.21
C ILE A 57 8.05 -0.55 -7.28
N LYS A 58 7.46 -0.82 -6.10
CA LYS A 58 6.14 -1.46 -6.02
C LYS A 58 5.05 -0.40 -6.02
N LEU A 59 4.30 -0.38 -7.09
CA LEU A 59 3.11 0.46 -7.19
C LEU A 59 1.94 -0.33 -7.79
N HIS A 60 0.73 0.19 -7.63
CA HIS A 60 -0.44 -0.32 -8.32
C HIS A 60 -0.57 0.38 -9.68
N THR A 61 -0.35 -0.34 -10.75
CA THR A 61 -0.34 0.20 -12.11
C THR A 61 -1.75 0.42 -12.69
N GLY A 62 -2.77 -0.14 -12.05
CA GLY A 62 -4.18 0.02 -12.38
C GLY A 62 -4.69 -0.86 -13.51
N GLU A 63 -6.00 -0.96 -13.62
CA GLU A 63 -6.66 -1.52 -14.80
C GLU A 63 -6.58 -0.54 -15.97
N LYS A 64 -6.85 -1.03 -17.20
CA LYS A 64 -6.82 -0.20 -18.41
C LYS A 64 -7.68 1.06 -18.27
N HIS A 65 -7.09 2.20 -18.60
CA HIS A 65 -7.74 3.50 -18.57
C HIS A 65 -8.28 3.94 -17.20
N GLY A 66 -7.77 3.39 -16.11
CA GLY A 66 -8.15 3.79 -14.76
C GLY A 66 -7.97 5.30 -14.55
N PRO A 67 -9.02 6.04 -14.13
CA PRO A 67 -9.00 7.50 -14.12
C PRO A 67 -8.14 8.08 -12.99
N ASN A 68 -7.89 7.32 -11.96
CA ASN A 68 -7.27 7.81 -10.72
C ASN A 68 -5.83 7.34 -10.52
N ILE A 69 -5.30 6.47 -11.39
CA ILE A 69 -3.93 5.94 -11.26
C ILE A 69 -2.90 7.07 -11.18
N LEU A 70 -1.78 6.81 -10.52
CA LEU A 70 -0.73 7.81 -10.35
C LEU A 70 -0.30 8.40 -11.70
N PRO A 71 -0.03 9.72 -11.78
CA PRO A 71 0.46 10.34 -13.00
C PRO A 71 1.80 9.73 -13.42
N ARG A 72 1.86 9.27 -14.68
CA ARG A 72 3.08 8.63 -15.22
C ARG A 72 4.30 9.52 -15.15
N GLU A 73 4.14 10.81 -15.43
CA GLU A 73 5.27 11.77 -15.37
C GLU A 73 5.81 11.95 -13.95
N LEU A 74 4.92 11.88 -12.93
CA LEU A 74 5.32 11.94 -11.52
C LEU A 74 6.19 10.72 -11.15
N VAL A 75 5.72 9.52 -11.51
CA VAL A 75 6.44 8.27 -11.23
C VAL A 75 7.74 8.17 -12.05
N LYS A 76 7.71 8.60 -13.30
CA LYS A 76 8.89 8.64 -14.17
C LYS A 76 9.98 9.54 -13.60
N ALA A 77 9.61 10.74 -13.14
CA ALA A 77 10.57 11.67 -12.55
C ALA A 77 11.25 11.07 -11.31
N LEU A 78 10.51 10.40 -10.43
CA LEU A 78 11.07 9.70 -9.28
C LEU A 78 11.94 8.51 -9.72
N GLN A 79 11.45 7.67 -10.62
CA GLN A 79 12.17 6.49 -11.11
C GLN A 79 13.53 6.86 -11.69
N GLN A 80 13.64 7.97 -12.41
CA GLN A 80 14.90 8.47 -12.98
C GLN A 80 15.94 8.85 -11.91
N GLN A 81 15.53 9.11 -10.67
CA GLN A 81 16.43 9.37 -9.53
C GLN A 81 16.91 8.09 -8.83
N ILE A 82 16.33 6.93 -9.19
CA ILE A 82 16.63 5.65 -8.55
C ILE A 82 17.38 4.74 -9.53
N PRO A 83 18.72 4.70 -9.48
CA PRO A 83 19.50 3.85 -10.36
C PRO A 83 19.10 2.38 -10.23
N ASN A 84 19.15 1.64 -11.33
CA ASN A 84 18.86 0.21 -11.39
C ASN A 84 17.47 -0.16 -10.81
N SER A 85 16.49 0.69 -11.04
CA SER A 85 15.12 0.48 -10.54
C SER A 85 14.20 -0.11 -11.63
N THR A 86 13.26 -0.92 -11.17
CA THR A 86 12.26 -1.61 -11.99
C THR A 86 10.89 -1.47 -11.30
N ILE A 87 9.86 -1.11 -12.05
CA ILE A 87 8.48 -1.19 -11.55
C ILE A 87 8.09 -2.67 -11.42
N VAL A 88 7.54 -3.06 -10.28
CA VAL A 88 7.16 -4.45 -10.03
C VAL A 88 5.68 -4.58 -9.70
N GLU A 89 5.06 -5.64 -10.21
CA GLU A 89 3.68 -6.05 -9.97
C GLU A 89 3.59 -7.58 -9.93
N THR A 90 2.41 -8.11 -9.60
CA THR A 90 2.03 -9.51 -9.80
C THR A 90 0.66 -9.61 -10.47
N ASN A 91 0.37 -10.72 -11.11
CA ASN A 91 -0.91 -10.96 -11.78
C ASN A 91 -2.07 -10.97 -10.78
N THR A 92 -3.28 -10.72 -11.24
CA THR A 92 -4.48 -10.70 -10.40
C THR A 92 -5.04 -12.10 -10.15
N LEU A 93 -5.74 -12.27 -9.02
CA LEU A 93 -6.50 -13.50 -8.72
C LEU A 93 -7.78 -13.58 -9.54
N TYR A 94 -8.47 -12.44 -9.71
CA TYR A 94 -9.70 -12.34 -10.49
C TYR A 94 -9.42 -12.35 -11.99
N GLN A 95 -10.37 -12.86 -12.74
CA GLN A 95 -10.36 -12.83 -14.20
C GLN A 95 -10.44 -11.39 -14.71
N GLY A 96 -9.61 -11.05 -15.69
CA GLY A 96 -9.54 -9.71 -16.26
C GLY A 96 -8.26 -9.51 -17.06
N ASP A 97 -7.99 -8.28 -17.47
CA ASP A 97 -6.86 -7.96 -18.33
C ASP A 97 -5.50 -8.28 -17.67
N ARG A 98 -5.39 -8.16 -16.35
CA ARG A 98 -4.17 -8.45 -15.60
C ARG A 98 -4.11 -9.87 -15.03
N TYR A 99 -5.01 -10.77 -15.46
CA TYR A 99 -5.03 -12.16 -15.01
C TYR A 99 -3.85 -12.96 -15.54
N THR A 100 -3.47 -12.76 -16.79
CA THR A 100 -2.28 -13.38 -17.42
C THR A 100 -1.16 -12.37 -17.53
N THR A 101 0.07 -12.85 -17.54
CA THR A 101 1.26 -11.98 -17.72
C THR A 101 1.20 -11.20 -19.03
N GLU A 102 0.78 -11.83 -20.13
CA GLU A 102 0.62 -11.18 -21.42
C GLU A 102 -0.40 -10.04 -21.37
N GLY A 103 -1.59 -10.30 -20.84
CA GLY A 103 -2.65 -9.28 -20.66
C GLY A 103 -2.21 -8.18 -19.72
N HIS A 104 -1.48 -8.51 -18.66
CA HIS A 104 -0.93 -7.53 -17.71
C HIS A 104 0.09 -6.60 -18.39
N LEU A 105 1.02 -7.14 -19.17
CA LEU A 105 1.99 -6.34 -19.94
C LEU A 105 1.30 -5.40 -20.95
N GLU A 106 0.24 -5.86 -21.61
CA GLU A 106 -0.56 -5.01 -22.50
C GLU A 106 -1.28 -3.90 -21.71
N THR A 107 -1.80 -4.20 -20.53
CA THR A 107 -2.42 -3.21 -19.64
C THR A 107 -1.42 -2.13 -19.22
N LEU A 108 -0.20 -2.52 -18.88
CA LEU A 108 0.88 -1.58 -18.55
C LEU A 108 1.19 -0.65 -19.72
N LYS A 109 1.24 -1.18 -20.93
CA LYS A 109 1.46 -0.40 -22.15
C LYS A 109 0.32 0.59 -22.41
N VAL A 110 -0.93 0.15 -22.32
CA VAL A 110 -2.11 1.02 -22.47
C VAL A 110 -2.10 2.15 -21.46
N ASN A 111 -1.71 1.87 -20.20
CA ASN A 111 -1.65 2.87 -19.13
C ASN A 111 -0.38 3.73 -19.14
N GLY A 112 0.57 3.48 -20.08
CA GLY A 112 1.76 4.30 -20.24
C GLY A 112 2.91 4.01 -19.27
N TRP A 113 2.98 2.80 -18.71
CA TRP A 113 4.04 2.36 -17.79
C TRP A 113 5.28 1.79 -18.51
N THR A 114 5.58 2.24 -19.71
CA THR A 114 6.67 1.70 -20.54
C THR A 114 7.92 2.56 -20.57
N PHE A 115 8.02 3.55 -19.71
CA PHE A 115 9.17 4.46 -19.63
C PHE A 115 10.39 3.88 -18.89
N CYS A 116 10.22 2.75 -18.22
CA CYS A 116 11.29 2.03 -17.53
C CYS A 116 11.01 0.52 -17.57
N PRO A 117 11.96 -0.34 -17.13
CA PRO A 117 11.70 -1.77 -16.99
C PRO A 117 10.53 -2.04 -16.06
N VAL A 118 9.69 -3.01 -16.41
CA VAL A 118 8.59 -3.53 -15.58
C VAL A 118 8.74 -5.04 -15.46
N ASP A 119 8.54 -5.54 -14.24
CA ASP A 119 8.62 -6.98 -13.92
C ASP A 119 7.30 -7.44 -13.30
N ILE A 120 6.63 -8.36 -13.96
CA ILE A 120 5.52 -9.12 -13.39
C ILE A 120 6.14 -10.30 -12.65
N MET A 121 6.37 -10.09 -11.34
CA MET A 121 7.24 -10.95 -10.52
C MET A 121 6.82 -12.42 -10.46
N ASP A 122 5.57 -12.74 -10.74
CA ASP A 122 5.05 -14.12 -10.77
C ASP A 122 4.95 -14.71 -12.20
N ALA A 123 5.48 -14.02 -13.22
CA ALA A 123 5.49 -14.52 -14.60
C ALA A 123 6.25 -15.84 -14.74
N GLU A 124 7.31 -16.04 -13.96
CA GLU A 124 8.19 -17.22 -14.02
C GLU A 124 7.97 -18.18 -12.85
N GLY A 125 6.91 -18.01 -12.08
CA GLY A 125 6.57 -18.85 -10.95
C GLY A 125 6.54 -18.13 -9.60
N THR A 126 6.67 -18.90 -8.53
CA THR A 126 6.48 -18.44 -7.16
C THR A 126 7.66 -18.77 -6.26
N VAL A 127 7.73 -18.09 -5.12
CA VAL A 127 8.63 -18.38 -4.01
C VAL A 127 7.87 -18.19 -2.71
N ASN A 128 8.08 -19.06 -1.74
CA ASN A 128 7.48 -18.92 -0.43
C ASN A 128 8.37 -18.08 0.49
N LEU A 129 7.84 -17.01 1.05
CA LEU A 129 8.49 -16.23 2.08
C LEU A 129 7.89 -16.54 3.46
N PRO A 130 8.74 -16.75 4.49
CA PRO A 130 8.27 -17.10 5.83
C PRO A 130 7.55 -15.91 6.49
N VAL A 131 6.50 -16.22 7.25
CA VAL A 131 5.79 -15.27 8.11
C VAL A 131 6.21 -15.53 9.57
N ARG A 132 7.01 -14.63 10.13
CA ARG A 132 7.43 -14.73 11.53
C ARG A 132 6.29 -14.31 12.45
N HIS A 133 5.92 -15.19 13.37
CA HIS A 133 4.84 -14.97 14.34
C HIS A 133 3.45 -14.81 13.71
N GLY A 134 3.23 -15.36 12.51
CA GLY A 134 1.92 -15.35 11.87
C GLY A 134 0.89 -16.18 12.65
N LYS A 135 -0.34 -15.68 12.69
CA LYS A 135 -1.51 -16.36 13.27
C LYS A 135 -2.17 -17.28 12.24
N HIS A 136 -2.19 -16.84 10.98
CA HIS A 136 -2.85 -17.50 9.87
C HIS A 136 -1.89 -18.28 8.99
N PHE A 137 -0.67 -17.76 8.78
CA PHE A 137 0.30 -18.29 7.83
C PHE A 137 1.65 -18.59 8.48
N LYS A 138 2.29 -19.68 8.04
CA LYS A 138 3.71 -19.92 8.27
C LYS A 138 4.58 -19.31 7.18
N GLU A 139 4.05 -19.27 5.98
CA GLU A 139 4.66 -18.70 4.78
C GLU A 139 3.58 -18.20 3.81
N VAL A 140 3.93 -17.27 2.94
CA VAL A 140 3.06 -16.76 1.88
C VAL A 140 3.76 -16.93 0.53
N SER A 141 3.01 -17.37 -0.48
CA SER A 141 3.49 -17.50 -1.84
C SER A 141 3.57 -16.14 -2.51
N MET A 142 4.77 -15.75 -2.93
CA MET A 142 5.09 -14.49 -3.57
C MET A 142 5.46 -14.70 -5.04
N GLY A 143 5.43 -13.63 -5.84
CA GLY A 143 6.03 -13.67 -7.18
C GLY A 143 7.51 -14.01 -7.08
N LYS A 144 7.96 -15.01 -7.86
CA LYS A 144 9.31 -15.57 -7.77
C LYS A 144 10.40 -14.52 -7.87
N ASN A 145 10.21 -13.52 -8.72
CA ASN A 145 11.25 -12.54 -9.00
C ASN A 145 11.53 -11.57 -7.84
N ILE A 146 10.70 -11.56 -6.77
CA ILE A 146 10.94 -10.71 -5.60
C ILE A 146 12.35 -10.90 -5.01
N VAL A 147 12.89 -12.13 -5.09
CA VAL A 147 14.22 -12.46 -4.55
C VAL A 147 15.38 -11.89 -5.38
N ASN A 148 15.10 -11.32 -6.54
CA ASN A 148 16.11 -10.71 -7.42
C ASN A 148 16.39 -9.24 -7.08
N TYR A 149 15.70 -8.68 -6.09
CA TYR A 149 15.83 -7.28 -5.69
C TYR A 149 16.55 -7.15 -4.34
N ASP A 150 17.39 -6.14 -4.23
CA ASP A 150 18.14 -5.83 -3.01
C ASP A 150 17.36 -4.87 -2.11
N SER A 151 16.53 -4.02 -2.70
CA SER A 151 15.75 -3.00 -2.00
C SER A 151 14.37 -2.81 -2.63
N MET A 152 13.45 -2.23 -1.85
CA MET A 152 12.11 -1.90 -2.34
C MET A 152 11.68 -0.49 -1.93
N LEU A 153 11.19 0.29 -2.90
CA LEU A 153 10.36 1.46 -2.67
C LEU A 153 8.90 1.08 -2.86
N VAL A 154 8.10 1.20 -1.82
CA VAL A 154 6.65 1.03 -1.89
C VAL A 154 6.02 2.39 -2.19
N LEU A 155 5.66 2.60 -3.45
CA LEU A 155 5.02 3.83 -3.92
C LEU A 155 3.52 3.59 -4.04
N THR A 156 2.74 4.19 -3.17
CA THR A 156 1.33 3.88 -3.02
C THR A 156 0.44 5.06 -3.42
N HIS A 157 -0.48 4.81 -4.34
CA HIS A 157 -1.67 5.63 -4.49
C HIS A 157 -2.63 5.26 -3.35
N PHE A 158 -2.75 6.13 -2.35
CA PHE A 158 -3.65 5.91 -1.21
C PHE A 158 -5.11 6.17 -1.63
N LYS A 159 -6.02 5.26 -1.32
CA LYS A 159 -7.43 5.31 -1.74
C LYS A 159 -8.29 4.33 -0.94
N GLY A 160 -9.59 4.37 -1.16
CA GLY A 160 -10.53 3.37 -0.66
C GLY A 160 -10.35 2.00 -1.31
N HIS A 161 -11.00 1.00 -0.74
CA HIS A 161 -11.05 -0.35 -1.31
C HIS A 161 -12.32 -1.10 -0.89
N ALA A 162 -12.94 -1.80 -1.82
CA ALA A 162 -14.21 -2.48 -1.61
C ALA A 162 -14.19 -3.52 -0.47
N MET A 163 -13.10 -4.27 -0.32
CA MET A 163 -12.94 -5.29 0.73
C MET A 163 -12.06 -4.80 1.89
N GLY A 164 -10.96 -4.10 1.59
CA GLY A 164 -9.97 -3.68 2.58
C GLY A 164 -10.30 -2.38 3.31
N GLY A 165 -11.34 -1.66 2.90
CA GLY A 165 -11.66 -0.34 3.43
C GLY A 165 -10.78 0.75 2.82
N PHE A 166 -9.46 0.61 2.91
CA PHE A 166 -8.49 1.45 2.24
C PHE A 166 -7.28 0.66 1.73
N GLY A 167 -6.52 1.25 0.85
CA GLY A 167 -5.25 0.73 0.36
C GLY A 167 -4.12 1.73 0.61
N GLY A 168 -3.33 1.46 1.65
CA GLY A 168 -2.08 2.12 1.97
C GLY A 168 -0.87 1.28 1.56
N SER A 169 0.31 1.61 2.11
CA SER A 169 1.56 0.89 1.85
C SER A 169 1.46 -0.59 2.22
N MET A 170 0.85 -0.92 3.36
CA MET A 170 0.70 -2.30 3.80
C MET A 170 -0.08 -3.12 2.78
N LYS A 171 -1.27 -2.65 2.36
CA LYS A 171 -2.08 -3.37 1.37
C LYS A 171 -1.39 -3.46 0.01
N ASN A 172 -0.65 -2.43 -0.40
CA ASN A 172 0.08 -2.42 -1.67
C ASN A 172 1.03 -3.63 -1.78
N ILE A 173 1.84 -3.89 -0.75
CA ILE A 173 2.74 -5.05 -0.75
C ILE A 173 2.05 -6.36 -0.37
N ALA A 174 1.06 -6.34 0.53
CA ALA A 174 0.34 -7.53 0.96
C ALA A 174 -0.29 -8.29 -0.21
N ILE A 175 -0.96 -7.56 -1.09
CA ILE A 175 -1.62 -8.12 -2.27
C ILE A 175 -0.66 -8.09 -3.47
N GLY A 176 0.08 -7.00 -3.66
CA GLY A 176 0.84 -6.76 -4.87
C GLY A 176 2.19 -7.49 -4.96
N CYS A 177 2.67 -8.12 -3.89
CA CYS A 177 3.83 -9.01 -3.92
C CYS A 177 3.43 -10.49 -3.89
N ALA A 178 2.26 -10.83 -3.35
CA ALA A 178 1.71 -12.18 -3.42
C ALA A 178 1.42 -12.59 -4.87
N ASP A 179 1.76 -13.81 -5.26
CA ASP A 179 1.49 -14.29 -6.61
C ASP A 179 -0.02 -14.37 -6.91
N GLY A 180 -0.36 -14.29 -8.18
CA GLY A 180 -1.74 -14.16 -8.64
C GLY A 180 -2.62 -15.36 -8.40
N ARG A 181 -2.09 -16.53 -8.06
CA ARG A 181 -2.85 -17.78 -7.93
C ARG A 181 -2.87 -18.30 -6.51
N ILE A 182 -1.72 -18.58 -5.94
CA ILE A 182 -1.60 -19.20 -4.62
C ILE A 182 -1.63 -18.12 -3.54
N GLY A 183 -0.70 -17.16 -3.61
CA GLY A 183 -0.53 -16.16 -2.56
C GLY A 183 -1.73 -15.24 -2.40
N LYS A 184 -2.30 -14.74 -3.50
CA LYS A 184 -3.51 -13.91 -3.40
C LYS A 184 -4.72 -14.69 -2.89
N ALA A 185 -4.86 -15.98 -3.24
CA ALA A 185 -5.90 -16.83 -2.68
C ALA A 185 -5.71 -17.03 -1.16
N GLN A 186 -4.47 -17.28 -0.72
CA GLN A 186 -4.12 -17.36 0.71
C GLN A 186 -4.56 -16.09 1.45
N VAL A 187 -4.13 -14.92 0.96
CA VAL A 187 -4.40 -13.63 1.60
C VAL A 187 -5.90 -13.31 1.66
N HIS A 188 -6.68 -13.74 0.66
CA HIS A 188 -8.13 -13.57 0.67
C HIS A 188 -8.87 -14.68 1.42
N GLY A 189 -8.17 -15.73 1.87
CA GLY A 189 -8.78 -16.84 2.59
C GLY A 189 -9.73 -17.68 1.73
N VAL A 190 -9.44 -17.80 0.43
CA VAL A 190 -10.26 -18.55 -0.53
C VAL A 190 -9.49 -19.72 -1.13
N ASP A 191 -10.24 -20.73 -1.59
CA ASP A 191 -9.65 -21.86 -2.29
C ASP A 191 -9.30 -21.46 -3.74
N LYS A 192 -8.01 -21.53 -4.08
CA LYS A 192 -7.49 -21.19 -5.41
C LYS A 192 -8.09 -22.02 -6.55
N ASP A 193 -8.50 -23.25 -6.26
CA ASP A 193 -9.04 -24.21 -7.24
C ASP A 193 -10.58 -24.12 -7.35
N ASN A 194 -11.22 -23.43 -6.39
CA ASN A 194 -12.66 -23.26 -6.33
C ASN A 194 -13.04 -21.86 -5.84
N LEU A 195 -12.66 -20.84 -6.61
CA LEU A 195 -12.93 -19.45 -6.26
C LEU A 195 -14.43 -19.17 -6.33
N PRO A 196 -15.05 -18.67 -5.25
CA PRO A 196 -16.42 -18.21 -5.32
C PRO A 196 -16.54 -17.01 -6.28
N THR A 197 -17.54 -17.01 -7.12
CA THR A 197 -17.83 -15.90 -8.05
C THR A 197 -18.47 -14.70 -7.36
N ASP A 198 -19.13 -14.92 -6.23
CA ASP A 198 -19.71 -13.86 -5.40
C ASP A 198 -18.69 -13.39 -4.36
N TRP A 199 -18.22 -12.16 -4.52
CA TRP A 199 -17.29 -11.50 -3.60
C TRP A 199 -17.83 -11.35 -2.18
N ASN A 200 -19.15 -11.33 -2.01
CA ASN A 200 -19.78 -11.19 -0.70
C ASN A 200 -19.59 -12.40 0.21
N VAL A 201 -19.26 -13.57 -0.36
CA VAL A 201 -18.97 -14.79 0.41
C VAL A 201 -17.49 -14.97 0.72
N TRP A 202 -16.62 -14.10 0.21
CA TRP A 202 -15.21 -14.13 0.54
C TRP A 202 -14.98 -13.66 1.98
N PRO A 203 -14.05 -14.26 2.71
CA PRO A 203 -13.64 -13.75 4.00
C PRO A 203 -13.22 -12.28 3.88
N GLY A 204 -13.71 -11.49 4.82
CA GLY A 204 -13.43 -10.05 4.82
C GLY A 204 -13.16 -9.58 6.24
N LYS A 205 -13.37 -8.29 6.49
CA LYS A 205 -13.26 -7.65 7.80
C LYS A 205 -11.91 -7.95 8.46
N GLU A 206 -11.89 -8.21 9.75
CA GLU A 206 -10.66 -8.41 10.53
C GLU A 206 -9.79 -9.53 10.00
N GLN A 207 -10.37 -10.66 9.59
CA GLN A 207 -9.59 -11.80 9.07
C GLN A 207 -8.77 -11.38 7.83
N LEU A 208 -9.38 -10.68 6.89
CA LEU A 208 -8.68 -10.20 5.70
C LEU A 208 -7.54 -9.23 6.08
N MET A 209 -7.80 -8.31 7.04
CA MET A 209 -6.80 -7.34 7.48
C MET A 209 -5.60 -8.02 8.14
N GLU A 210 -5.84 -9.02 8.98
CA GLU A 210 -4.79 -9.82 9.61
C GLU A 210 -3.98 -10.60 8.57
N GLN A 211 -4.65 -11.25 7.62
CA GLN A 211 -4.00 -12.03 6.55
C GLN A 211 -3.17 -11.12 5.63
N MET A 212 -3.65 -9.91 5.31
CA MET A 212 -2.88 -8.92 4.57
C MET A 212 -1.64 -8.47 5.35
N ALA A 213 -1.78 -8.20 6.65
CA ALA A 213 -0.66 -7.78 7.47
C ALA A 213 0.43 -8.87 7.54
N GLU A 214 0.04 -10.14 7.65
CA GLU A 214 0.99 -11.26 7.61
C GLU A 214 1.71 -11.39 6.27
N SER A 215 1.00 -11.22 5.17
CA SER A 215 1.61 -11.20 3.83
C SER A 215 2.61 -10.03 3.68
N ALA A 216 2.21 -8.84 4.09
CA ALA A 216 3.11 -7.68 4.07
C ALA A 216 4.34 -7.89 4.95
N LYS A 217 4.16 -8.51 6.13
CA LYS A 217 5.26 -8.81 7.03
C LYS A 217 6.30 -9.73 6.40
N ALA A 218 5.89 -10.74 5.65
CA ALA A 218 6.83 -11.61 4.92
C ALA A 218 7.71 -10.80 3.96
N THR A 219 7.15 -9.84 3.24
CA THR A 219 7.90 -8.94 2.35
C THR A 219 8.83 -8.02 3.13
N ILE A 220 8.36 -7.42 4.23
CA ILE A 220 9.17 -6.53 5.07
C ILE A 220 10.34 -7.30 5.70
N ASP A 221 10.08 -8.48 6.24
CA ASP A 221 11.12 -9.30 6.86
C ASP A 221 12.18 -9.76 5.83
N PHE A 222 11.79 -9.94 4.56
CA PHE A 222 12.71 -10.27 3.48
C PHE A 222 13.67 -9.11 3.17
N PHE A 223 13.16 -7.88 2.99
CA PHE A 223 13.99 -6.72 2.68
C PHE A 223 14.68 -6.11 3.93
N GLY A 224 14.19 -6.40 5.11
CA GLY A 224 14.72 -5.84 6.35
C GLY A 224 14.64 -4.32 6.38
N LYS A 225 15.79 -3.64 6.55
CA LYS A 225 15.85 -2.17 6.53
C LYS A 225 15.85 -1.55 5.13
N HIS A 226 15.93 -2.36 4.08
CA HIS A 226 16.07 -1.92 2.69
C HIS A 226 14.71 -1.78 1.99
N ILE A 227 13.70 -1.38 2.73
CA ILE A 227 12.37 -1.08 2.23
C ILE A 227 11.88 0.26 2.80
N VAL A 228 11.36 1.13 1.94
CA VAL A 228 10.86 2.46 2.31
C VAL A 228 9.52 2.73 1.64
N TYR A 229 8.77 3.69 2.17
CA TYR A 229 7.35 3.86 1.84
C TYR A 229 7.03 5.30 1.48
N ILE A 230 6.24 5.47 0.43
CA ILE A 230 5.64 6.75 0.03
C ILE A 230 4.16 6.54 -0.25
N ASN A 231 3.30 7.33 0.41
CA ASN A 231 1.86 7.35 0.15
C ASN A 231 1.48 8.68 -0.53
N VAL A 232 0.84 8.59 -1.69
CA VAL A 232 0.33 9.74 -2.45
C VAL A 232 -1.19 9.82 -2.24
N LEU A 233 -1.62 10.84 -1.48
CA LEU A 233 -3.02 11.10 -1.12
C LEU A 233 -3.65 12.05 -2.13
N ARG A 234 -3.89 11.53 -3.33
CA ARG A 234 -4.39 12.25 -4.50
C ARG A 234 -5.49 11.43 -5.16
N ARG A 235 -6.57 12.10 -5.64
CA ARG A 235 -7.66 11.42 -6.34
C ARG A 235 -8.13 10.16 -5.60
N MET A 236 -8.36 10.30 -4.30
CA MET A 236 -8.70 9.19 -3.42
C MET A 236 -10.17 8.80 -3.57
N SER A 237 -10.46 7.97 -4.56
CA SER A 237 -11.76 7.33 -4.70
C SER A 237 -12.06 6.39 -3.53
N VAL A 238 -13.33 6.12 -3.27
CA VAL A 238 -13.75 5.02 -2.38
C VAL A 238 -13.40 3.66 -2.98
N ASP A 239 -13.15 3.60 -4.30
CA ASP A 239 -12.76 2.40 -5.02
C ASP A 239 -11.25 2.38 -5.30
N CYS A 240 -10.72 1.17 -5.39
CA CYS A 240 -9.34 0.93 -5.78
C CYS A 240 -9.15 1.12 -7.29
N ASP A 241 -7.92 1.37 -7.73
CA ASP A 241 -7.54 1.39 -9.14
C ASP A 241 -7.81 0.06 -9.87
N CYS A 242 -8.09 -1.02 -9.13
CA CYS A 242 -8.57 -2.29 -9.67
C CYS A 242 -10.03 -2.23 -10.17
N ALA A 243 -10.79 -1.19 -9.86
CA ALA A 243 -12.11 -0.96 -10.44
C ALA A 243 -12.03 -0.36 -11.85
N GLY A 244 -10.86 0.08 -12.30
CA GLY A 244 -10.64 0.63 -13.62
C GLY A 244 -11.54 1.82 -13.91
N VAL A 245 -12.18 1.82 -15.07
CA VAL A 245 -13.09 2.91 -15.50
C VAL A 245 -14.38 3.01 -14.70
N SER A 246 -14.71 2.00 -13.89
CA SER A 246 -15.90 2.03 -13.03
C SER A 246 -15.64 2.61 -11.63
N ALA A 247 -14.40 3.02 -11.33
CA ALA A 247 -14.08 3.64 -10.06
C ALA A 247 -14.90 4.93 -9.86
N ALA A 248 -15.49 5.07 -8.68
CA ALA A 248 -16.24 6.27 -8.32
C ALA A 248 -15.36 7.52 -8.36
N GLU A 249 -15.94 8.65 -8.76
CA GLU A 249 -15.24 9.94 -8.72
C GLU A 249 -14.90 10.29 -7.27
N PRO A 250 -13.67 10.69 -6.97
CA PRO A 250 -13.29 11.13 -5.63
C PRO A 250 -14.10 12.34 -5.16
N THR A 251 -14.57 12.28 -3.92
CA THR A 251 -15.29 13.38 -3.25
C THR A 251 -14.40 14.18 -2.31
N ILE A 252 -13.35 13.54 -1.79
CA ILE A 252 -12.38 14.19 -0.90
C ILE A 252 -11.30 14.91 -1.71
N PRO A 253 -10.93 16.15 -1.34
CA PRO A 253 -9.82 16.86 -1.99
C PRO A 253 -8.48 16.14 -1.82
N ASP A 254 -7.56 16.37 -2.75
CA ASP A 254 -6.17 15.95 -2.61
C ASP A 254 -5.55 16.49 -1.32
N ILE A 255 -4.70 15.69 -0.68
CA ILE A 255 -4.09 16.06 0.62
C ILE A 255 -2.60 16.34 0.47
N GLY A 256 -1.87 15.45 -0.20
CA GLY A 256 -0.43 15.58 -0.31
C GLY A 256 0.29 14.25 -0.46
N ILE A 257 1.58 14.26 -0.14
CA ILE A 257 2.46 13.09 -0.20
C ILE A 257 3.13 12.89 1.16
N LEU A 258 3.16 11.64 1.62
CA LEU A 258 3.88 11.24 2.83
C LEU A 258 5.02 10.29 2.47
N ALA A 259 6.11 10.32 3.28
CA ALA A 259 7.22 9.39 3.17
C ALA A 259 7.72 8.97 4.55
N SER A 260 8.06 7.70 4.72
CA SER A 260 8.62 7.15 5.96
C SER A 260 9.41 5.87 5.71
N THR A 261 10.27 5.51 6.64
CA THR A 261 10.90 4.19 6.72
C THR A 261 10.08 3.20 7.56
N ASP A 262 8.95 3.64 8.11
CA ASP A 262 8.07 2.86 8.98
C ASP A 262 6.68 2.71 8.36
N ILE A 263 6.27 1.47 8.04
CA ILE A 263 5.04 1.18 7.33
C ILE A 263 3.78 1.47 8.16
N LEU A 264 3.83 1.20 9.47
CA LEU A 264 2.68 1.47 10.34
C LEU A 264 2.51 2.97 10.53
N ALA A 265 3.60 3.69 10.77
CA ALA A 265 3.57 5.13 10.92
C ALA A 265 3.00 5.86 9.70
N ILE A 266 3.44 5.49 8.49
CA ILE A 266 2.96 6.16 7.28
C ILE A 266 1.49 5.86 6.99
N ASP A 267 1.03 4.62 7.18
CA ASP A 267 -0.36 4.28 6.96
C ASP A 267 -1.26 4.91 8.05
N GLN A 268 -0.82 4.93 9.31
CA GLN A 268 -1.50 5.64 10.39
C GLN A 268 -1.62 7.14 10.09
N ALA A 269 -0.52 7.80 9.72
CA ALA A 269 -0.52 9.22 9.37
C ALA A 269 -1.42 9.53 8.17
N SER A 270 -1.44 8.66 7.18
CA SER A 270 -2.32 8.80 6.00
C SER A 270 -3.79 8.74 6.39
N VAL A 271 -4.18 7.78 7.23
CA VAL A 271 -5.54 7.66 7.76
C VAL A 271 -5.90 8.90 8.59
N ASP A 272 -5.02 9.34 9.49
CA ASP A 272 -5.26 10.51 10.33
C ASP A 272 -5.51 11.77 9.48
N LEU A 273 -4.74 11.97 8.41
CA LEU A 273 -4.93 13.10 7.49
C LEU A 273 -6.26 13.02 6.72
N VAL A 274 -6.70 11.82 6.34
CA VAL A 274 -8.03 11.63 5.72
C VAL A 274 -9.13 11.99 6.72
N TYR A 275 -9.04 11.54 7.96
CA TYR A 275 -10.04 11.85 8.98
C TYR A 275 -10.09 13.35 9.35
N ALA A 276 -8.95 14.05 9.23
CA ALA A 276 -8.89 15.50 9.47
C ALA A 276 -9.45 16.34 8.33
N LYS A 277 -9.61 15.77 7.15
CA LYS A 277 -10.02 16.52 5.98
C LYS A 277 -11.53 16.72 5.95
N GLU A 278 -11.97 17.92 5.63
CA GLU A 278 -13.36 18.16 5.28
C GLU A 278 -13.75 17.37 4.03
N SER A 279 -15.04 17.05 3.90
CA SER A 279 -15.57 16.25 2.76
C SER A 279 -15.01 14.83 2.67
N ASN A 280 -14.64 14.24 3.80
CA ASN A 280 -14.08 12.88 3.88
C ASN A 280 -15.13 11.77 4.03
N HIS A 281 -16.42 12.12 4.14
CA HIS A 281 -17.49 11.22 4.58
C HIS A 281 -17.52 9.88 3.83
N ASP A 282 -17.46 9.89 2.51
CA ASP A 282 -17.58 8.67 1.71
C ASP A 282 -16.39 7.73 1.91
N LEU A 283 -15.18 8.30 2.00
CA LEU A 283 -13.97 7.52 2.21
C LEU A 283 -13.88 6.96 3.62
N VAL A 284 -14.26 7.75 4.62
CA VAL A 284 -14.33 7.31 6.03
C VAL A 284 -15.37 6.21 6.18
N GLU A 285 -16.57 6.38 5.61
CA GLU A 285 -17.61 5.33 5.61
C GLU A 285 -17.09 4.02 5.00
N ARG A 286 -16.39 4.10 3.86
CA ARG A 286 -15.77 2.93 3.23
C ARG A 286 -14.76 2.27 4.15
N MET A 287 -13.89 3.04 4.80
CA MET A 287 -12.90 2.51 5.74
C MET A 287 -13.55 1.78 6.92
N GLU A 288 -14.56 2.41 7.52
CA GLU A 288 -15.23 1.89 8.72
C GLU A 288 -16.13 0.70 8.41
N SER A 289 -16.96 0.78 7.37
CA SER A 289 -17.90 -0.30 7.01
C SER A 289 -17.19 -1.60 6.61
N ARG A 290 -15.95 -1.54 6.16
CA ARG A 290 -15.12 -2.69 5.82
C ARG A 290 -14.18 -3.12 6.93
N HIS A 291 -14.25 -2.50 8.12
CA HIS A 291 -13.32 -2.70 9.24
C HIS A 291 -11.86 -2.41 8.83
N GLY A 292 -11.66 -1.45 7.90
CA GLY A 292 -10.36 -1.14 7.32
C GLY A 292 -9.30 -0.72 8.34
N LEU A 293 -9.70 -0.03 9.42
CA LEU A 293 -8.78 0.39 10.49
C LEU A 293 -8.13 -0.79 11.22
N HIS A 294 -8.69 -1.99 11.13
CA HIS A 294 -8.06 -3.19 11.67
C HIS A 294 -6.73 -3.54 10.98
N GLN A 295 -6.46 -3.00 9.79
CA GLN A 295 -5.13 -3.06 9.17
C GLN A 295 -4.04 -2.50 10.09
N LEU A 296 -4.31 -1.35 10.71
CA LEU A 296 -3.37 -0.70 11.64
C LEU A 296 -3.20 -1.53 12.92
N THR A 297 -4.28 -2.09 13.44
CA THR A 297 -4.25 -2.98 14.61
C THR A 297 -3.43 -4.24 14.33
N ALA A 298 -3.67 -4.90 13.19
CA ALA A 298 -2.94 -6.10 12.80
C ALA A 298 -1.43 -5.84 12.63
N MET A 299 -1.07 -4.71 12.00
CA MET A 299 0.35 -4.31 11.90
C MET A 299 0.99 -4.07 13.27
N ARG A 300 0.26 -3.45 14.19
CA ARG A 300 0.74 -3.21 15.57
C ARG A 300 0.98 -4.53 16.32
N GLU A 301 0.04 -5.46 16.24
CA GLU A 301 0.14 -6.80 16.85
C GLU A 301 1.33 -7.59 16.30
N LEU A 302 1.60 -7.49 15.01
CA LEU A 302 2.75 -8.12 14.35
C LEU A 302 4.07 -7.33 14.52
N LYS A 303 4.05 -6.21 15.24
CA LYS A 303 5.22 -5.34 15.49
C LYS A 303 5.90 -4.90 14.18
N MET A 304 5.10 -4.47 13.21
CA MET A 304 5.58 -4.06 11.89
C MET A 304 6.08 -2.61 11.84
N GLY A 305 5.95 -1.88 12.92
CA GLY A 305 6.34 -0.47 13.02
C GLY A 305 5.76 0.19 14.27
N ASN A 306 5.78 1.50 14.27
CA ASN A 306 5.33 2.34 15.38
C ASN A 306 4.11 3.17 14.96
N ASP A 307 3.01 3.07 15.70
CA ASP A 307 1.80 3.88 15.50
C ASP A 307 1.91 5.31 16.07
N LYS A 308 2.97 5.56 16.84
CA LYS A 308 3.32 6.90 17.32
C LYS A 308 4.36 7.49 16.39
N TYR A 309 4.03 8.61 15.79
CA TYR A 309 4.88 9.26 14.80
C TYR A 309 4.98 10.77 15.03
N GLU A 310 6.04 11.34 14.52
CA GLU A 310 6.22 12.77 14.36
C GLU A 310 5.95 13.13 12.88
N LEU A 311 4.95 13.98 12.63
CA LEU A 311 4.68 14.49 11.28
C LEU A 311 5.56 15.72 11.04
N ILE A 312 6.44 15.62 10.06
CA ILE A 312 7.39 16.68 9.66
C ILE A 312 6.92 17.26 8.33
N GLU A 313 6.31 18.42 8.39
CA GLU A 313 5.84 19.15 7.20
C GLU A 313 6.99 19.91 6.54
N LEU A 314 7.11 19.81 5.21
CA LEU A 314 8.21 20.39 4.43
C LEU A 314 7.82 21.71 3.73
N ASP A 315 6.58 22.17 3.86
CA ASP A 315 6.04 23.35 3.18
C ASP A 315 6.28 24.62 4.02
#